data_3f52d1236717a65522565ae5671a4eb5
#
_entry.id   3f52d1236717a65522565ae5671a4eb5
#
_cell.length_a   1.000
_cell.length_b   1.000
_cell.length_c   1.000
_cell.angle_alpha   90.00
_cell.angle_beta   90.00
_cell.angle_gamma   90.00
#
_symmetry.space_group_name_H-M   'P 1'
#
loop_
_entity.id
_entity.type
_entity.pdbx_description
1 polymer ?
#
loop_
_entity_poly.entity_id
_entity_poly.type
_entity_poly.pdbx_seq_one_letter_code
_entity_poly.pdbx_strand_id
1 'polypeptide(L)'
;MNKIVLCGLCLIASNVYSAVSNGRPNIIVIMADDMGWGDVGFNGNTIIKTPHLDALASDGVIMERFYSAAPLSSPTRASVLTGRHPFRTGVFSANVGILRKREVTLPELLRENGYTTGLFGKWHLGTLTYKEKDANRGSVDNKHLYNPPSWHGFEESFITESKVPTFDPMIQPIQNDGCFWDYIREGEPSLAYGTAYWDKEGTKVTEDLKGDDSKIIMDRALPFMERSIQEGIPFFSVIWFHAPHLPCVAGPQQVALYKDLDLQQRNYYGCITALDEQIGRLVDYLKAKNIYENSIILFCSDNGPELETPG
;
A
#
# COMPACT_ATOMS: atom_id res chain seq x y z
N MET A 1 -0.11 -71.39 -19.17
CA MET A 1 -0.06 -70.54 -17.96
C MET A 1 0.21 -69.09 -18.38
N ASN A 2 -0.85 -68.33 -18.61
CA ASN A 2 -0.76 -66.92 -19.03
C ASN A 2 -0.82 -66.01 -17.78
N LYS A 3 0.25 -65.26 -17.54
CA LYS A 3 0.26 -64.20 -16.48
C LYS A 3 -0.26 -62.88 -17.09
N ILE A 4 -1.42 -62.47 -16.63
CA ILE A 4 -1.98 -61.17 -16.92
C ILE A 4 -1.32 -60.18 -15.95
N VAL A 5 -0.57 -59.22 -16.50
CA VAL A 5 -0.03 -58.08 -15.75
C VAL A 5 -1.07 -56.98 -15.82
N LEU A 6 -1.70 -56.71 -14.68
CA LEU A 6 -2.63 -55.57 -14.53
C LEU A 6 -1.79 -54.30 -14.28
N CYS A 7 -1.72 -53.41 -15.28
CA CYS A 7 -1.12 -52.08 -15.14
C CYS A 7 -2.17 -51.16 -14.55
N GLY A 8 -2.01 -50.85 -13.26
CA GLY A 8 -2.86 -49.86 -12.56
C GLY A 8 -2.53 -48.45 -13.02
N LEU A 9 -3.42 -47.82 -13.79
CA LEU A 9 -3.39 -46.39 -14.07
C LEU A 9 -3.86 -45.65 -12.82
N CYS A 10 -2.93 -45.03 -12.07
CA CYS A 10 -3.25 -44.03 -11.07
C CYS A 10 -3.67 -42.75 -11.79
N LEU A 11 -4.96 -42.50 -11.91
CA LEU A 11 -5.51 -41.20 -12.23
C LEU A 11 -5.31 -40.27 -11.04
N ILE A 12 -4.30 -39.44 -11.11
CA ILE A 12 -4.18 -38.27 -10.22
C ILE A 12 -5.25 -37.29 -10.68
N ALA A 13 -6.40 -37.31 -10.02
CA ALA A 13 -7.39 -36.26 -10.13
C ALA A 13 -6.80 -35.01 -9.50
N SER A 14 -6.20 -34.12 -10.30
CA SER A 14 -5.94 -32.77 -9.93
C SER A 14 -7.29 -32.09 -9.68
N ASN A 15 -7.66 -31.95 -8.41
CA ASN A 15 -8.76 -31.10 -8.03
C ASN A 15 -8.37 -29.65 -8.43
N VAL A 16 -8.79 -29.26 -9.64
CA VAL A 16 -8.88 -27.84 -9.98
C VAL A 16 -10.01 -27.29 -9.10
N TYR A 17 -9.66 -26.79 -7.93
CA TYR A 17 -10.56 -25.93 -7.18
C TYR A 17 -10.77 -24.67 -8.04
N SER A 18 -11.78 -24.73 -8.90
CA SER A 18 -12.42 -23.52 -9.39
C SER A 18 -13.03 -22.88 -8.15
N ALA A 19 -12.36 -21.88 -7.60
CA ALA A 19 -12.96 -21.02 -6.58
C ALA A 19 -14.17 -20.35 -7.23
N VAL A 20 -15.33 -20.97 -7.09
CA VAL A 20 -16.61 -20.36 -7.41
C VAL A 20 -16.76 -19.24 -6.37
N SER A 21 -16.25 -18.04 -6.71
CA SER A 21 -16.64 -16.85 -6.00
C SER A 21 -18.17 -16.80 -6.07
N ASN A 22 -18.84 -16.54 -4.95
CA ASN A 22 -20.29 -16.40 -4.85
C ASN A 22 -20.84 -15.19 -5.66
N GLY A 23 -20.26 -14.88 -6.82
CA GLY A 23 -20.60 -13.76 -7.68
C GLY A 23 -20.17 -12.39 -7.11
N ARG A 24 -19.52 -12.33 -5.94
CA ARG A 24 -19.02 -11.09 -5.35
C ARG A 24 -17.55 -10.88 -5.76
N PRO A 25 -17.20 -9.71 -6.32
CA PRO A 25 -15.83 -9.43 -6.73
C PRO A 25 -14.92 -9.21 -5.52
N ASN A 26 -13.63 -9.50 -5.65
CA ASN A 26 -12.62 -8.95 -4.77
C ASN A 26 -12.50 -7.44 -5.00
N ILE A 27 -12.16 -6.68 -3.98
CA ILE A 27 -12.04 -5.22 -4.07
C ILE A 27 -10.65 -4.81 -3.56
N ILE A 28 -9.90 -4.11 -4.40
CA ILE A 28 -8.55 -3.66 -4.10
C ILE A 28 -8.51 -2.14 -4.31
N VAL A 29 -8.24 -1.40 -3.25
CA VAL A 29 -8.10 0.06 -3.28
C VAL A 29 -6.64 0.42 -3.05
N ILE A 30 -6.01 0.93 -4.09
CA ILE A 30 -4.61 1.32 -4.09
C ILE A 30 -4.51 2.83 -4.09
N MET A 31 -3.70 3.37 -3.19
CA MET A 31 -3.48 4.81 -3.10
C MET A 31 -1.99 5.10 -2.98
N ALA A 32 -1.48 5.92 -3.88
CA ALA A 32 -0.17 6.55 -3.75
C ALA A 32 -0.26 7.74 -2.77
N ASP A 33 0.84 8.10 -2.15
CA ASP A 33 0.96 9.20 -1.21
C ASP A 33 1.69 10.36 -1.88
N ASP A 34 1.01 11.48 -2.10
CA ASP A 34 1.55 12.69 -2.75
C ASP A 34 1.96 12.53 -4.23
N MET A 35 1.38 11.59 -4.98
CA MET A 35 1.66 11.44 -6.41
C MET A 35 0.95 12.52 -7.22
N GLY A 36 1.72 13.21 -8.08
CA GLY A 36 1.20 14.21 -9.01
C GLY A 36 0.37 13.60 -10.14
N TRP A 37 -0.58 14.37 -10.66
CA TRP A 37 -1.38 13.97 -11.83
C TRP A 37 -0.51 13.67 -13.06
N GLY A 38 0.56 14.46 -13.23
CA GLY A 38 1.49 14.33 -14.35
C GLY A 38 2.60 13.30 -14.16
N ASP A 39 2.61 12.52 -13.08
CA ASP A 39 3.71 11.60 -12.76
C ASP A 39 3.58 10.23 -13.45
N VAL A 40 2.49 9.99 -14.16
CA VAL A 40 2.19 8.70 -14.80
C VAL A 40 2.13 8.81 -16.33
N GLY A 41 2.51 7.73 -17.02
CA GLY A 41 2.59 7.70 -18.49
C GLY A 41 1.24 7.90 -19.16
N PHE A 42 0.15 7.31 -18.62
CA PHE A 42 -1.19 7.48 -19.20
C PHE A 42 -1.75 8.92 -19.11
N ASN A 43 -1.14 9.79 -18.30
CA ASN A 43 -1.40 11.24 -18.29
C ASN A 43 -0.36 12.06 -19.08
N GLY A 44 0.52 11.39 -19.84
CA GLY A 44 1.45 12.03 -20.77
C GLY A 44 2.90 12.16 -20.27
N ASN A 45 3.26 11.61 -19.11
CA ASN A 45 4.65 11.59 -18.66
C ASN A 45 5.48 10.65 -19.56
N THR A 46 6.58 11.16 -20.08
CA THR A 46 7.48 10.38 -20.95
C THR A 46 8.81 10.00 -20.27
N ILE A 47 9.05 10.53 -19.07
CA ILE A 47 10.29 10.35 -18.32
C ILE A 47 10.13 9.25 -17.28
N ILE A 48 9.14 9.39 -16.39
CA ILE A 48 8.85 8.43 -15.32
C ILE A 48 8.30 7.14 -15.93
N LYS A 49 8.85 6.01 -15.53
CA LYS A 49 8.46 4.70 -16.07
C LYS A 49 7.35 4.10 -15.24
N THR A 50 6.13 4.09 -15.79
CA THR A 50 4.92 3.54 -15.15
C THR A 50 4.16 2.56 -16.08
N PRO A 51 4.86 1.58 -16.73
CA PRO A 51 4.21 0.73 -17.72
C PRO A 51 3.08 -0.12 -17.19
N HIS A 52 3.10 -0.49 -15.91
CA HIS A 52 2.06 -1.33 -15.30
C HIS A 52 0.80 -0.53 -14.95
N LEU A 53 0.96 0.70 -14.47
CA LEU A 53 -0.15 1.65 -14.30
C LEU A 53 -0.76 2.03 -15.64
N ASP A 54 0.07 2.24 -16.67
CA ASP A 54 -0.39 2.56 -18.04
C ASP A 54 -1.19 1.38 -18.62
N ALA A 55 -0.74 0.15 -18.41
CA ALA A 55 -1.46 -1.05 -18.82
C ALA A 55 -2.78 -1.20 -18.06
N LEU A 56 -2.79 -0.99 -16.75
CA LEU A 56 -4.01 -1.04 -15.93
C LEU A 56 -5.03 0.03 -16.37
N ALA A 57 -4.57 1.23 -16.69
CA ALA A 57 -5.39 2.32 -17.21
C ALA A 57 -5.97 1.97 -18.59
N SER A 58 -5.18 1.33 -19.46
CA SER A 58 -5.62 0.87 -20.78
C SER A 58 -6.67 -0.24 -20.72
N ASP A 59 -6.56 -1.14 -19.74
CA ASP A 59 -7.51 -2.23 -19.53
C ASP A 59 -8.80 -1.77 -18.80
N GLY A 60 -8.80 -0.55 -18.25
CA GLY A 60 -9.84 -0.07 -17.36
C GLY A 60 -10.52 1.23 -17.81
N VAL A 61 -10.87 2.04 -16.83
CA VAL A 61 -11.51 3.34 -17.00
C VAL A 61 -10.69 4.43 -16.32
N ILE A 62 -10.29 5.44 -17.07
CA ILE A 62 -9.64 6.64 -16.52
C ILE A 62 -10.71 7.67 -16.17
N MET A 63 -10.78 8.05 -14.89
CA MET A 63 -11.71 9.05 -14.39
C MET A 63 -11.03 10.44 -14.38
N GLU A 64 -11.06 11.15 -15.50
CA GLU A 64 -10.35 12.43 -15.71
C GLU A 64 -10.74 13.55 -14.73
N ARG A 65 -11.90 13.47 -14.10
CA ARG A 65 -12.43 14.47 -13.17
C ARG A 65 -12.72 13.89 -11.79
N PHE A 66 -11.89 12.98 -11.35
CA PHE A 66 -11.95 12.41 -10.01
C PHE A 66 -10.92 13.11 -9.11
N TYR A 67 -11.41 13.89 -8.16
CA TYR A 67 -10.57 14.72 -7.29
C TYR A 67 -10.48 14.13 -5.89
N SER A 68 -9.30 14.27 -5.27
CA SER A 68 -9.13 13.98 -3.85
C SER A 68 -10.02 14.87 -2.99
N ALA A 69 -10.51 14.34 -1.87
CA ALA A 69 -11.44 15.06 -1.00
C ALA A 69 -10.81 16.25 -0.27
N ALA A 70 -9.48 16.28 -0.18
CA ALA A 70 -8.69 17.37 0.41
C ALA A 70 -7.28 17.37 -0.19
N PRO A 71 -6.55 18.50 -0.13
CA PRO A 71 -5.15 18.57 -0.55
C PRO A 71 -4.19 18.06 0.54
N LEU A 72 -4.60 17.07 1.33
CA LEU A 72 -3.87 16.54 2.49
C LEU A 72 -4.24 15.07 2.74
N SER A 73 -3.25 14.28 3.15
CA SER A 73 -3.36 12.83 3.35
C SER A 73 -4.45 12.39 4.33
N SER A 74 -4.40 12.82 5.59
CA SER A 74 -5.34 12.31 6.61
C SER A 74 -6.80 12.59 6.30
N PRO A 75 -7.21 13.80 5.88
CA PRO A 75 -8.60 14.08 5.51
C PRO A 75 -9.09 13.24 4.33
N THR A 76 -8.26 13.07 3.30
CA THR A 76 -8.61 12.25 2.12
C THR A 76 -8.78 10.79 2.52
N ARG A 77 -7.86 10.23 3.33
CA ARG A 77 -7.94 8.83 3.80
C ARG A 77 -9.21 8.60 4.63
N ALA A 78 -9.58 9.53 5.51
CA ALA A 78 -10.84 9.46 6.25
C ALA A 78 -12.06 9.47 5.32
N SER A 79 -12.03 10.29 4.26
CA SER A 79 -13.11 10.36 3.27
C SER A 79 -13.22 9.06 2.45
N VAL A 80 -12.11 8.46 2.06
CA VAL A 80 -12.10 7.17 1.33
C VAL A 80 -12.76 6.08 2.15
N LEU A 81 -12.48 6.00 3.44
CA LEU A 81 -13.05 4.96 4.31
C LEU A 81 -14.54 5.18 4.65
N THR A 82 -15.01 6.43 4.64
CA THR A 82 -16.36 6.77 5.14
C THR A 82 -17.34 7.23 4.08
N GLY A 83 -16.85 7.58 2.87
CA GLY A 83 -17.66 8.25 1.85
C GLY A 83 -18.15 9.64 2.25
N ARG A 84 -17.56 10.27 3.29
CA ARG A 84 -18.00 11.55 3.85
C ARG A 84 -16.97 12.65 3.62
N HIS A 85 -17.47 13.87 3.49
CA HIS A 85 -16.61 15.06 3.39
C HIS A 85 -15.69 15.17 4.64
N PRO A 86 -14.41 15.53 4.51
CA PRO A 86 -13.43 15.55 5.60
C PRO A 86 -13.90 16.30 6.86
N PHE A 87 -14.53 17.46 6.70
CA PHE A 87 -15.04 18.25 7.84
C PHE A 87 -16.11 17.54 8.67
N ARG A 88 -16.67 16.45 8.19
CA ARG A 88 -17.66 15.65 8.91
C ARG A 88 -17.04 14.47 9.66
N THR A 89 -15.86 14.02 9.27
CA THR A 89 -15.19 12.84 9.84
C THR A 89 -14.46 13.14 11.15
N GLY A 90 -14.14 14.41 11.42
CA GLY A 90 -13.32 14.83 12.55
C GLY A 90 -11.82 14.87 12.25
N VAL A 91 -11.43 14.65 10.99
CA VAL A 91 -10.04 14.73 10.51
C VAL A 91 -9.94 15.93 9.59
N PHE A 92 -9.39 17.03 10.08
CA PHE A 92 -9.41 18.32 9.38
C PHE A 92 -8.11 18.64 8.64
N SER A 93 -6.99 18.07 9.10
CA SER A 93 -5.66 18.28 8.53
C SER A 93 -4.77 17.09 8.83
N ALA A 94 -3.59 17.04 8.22
CA ALA A 94 -2.57 16.05 8.54
C ALA A 94 -2.20 16.15 10.05
N ASN A 95 -2.22 15.01 10.72
CA ASN A 95 -1.95 14.91 12.16
C ASN A 95 -2.94 15.66 13.10
N VAL A 96 -4.04 16.20 12.58
CA VAL A 96 -5.06 16.91 13.37
C VAL A 96 -6.38 16.15 13.36
N GLY A 97 -6.80 15.68 14.53
CA GLY A 97 -7.96 14.82 14.69
C GLY A 97 -7.64 13.34 14.43
N ILE A 98 -8.62 12.51 14.69
CA ILE A 98 -8.59 11.06 14.43
C ILE A 98 -9.89 10.64 13.77
N LEU A 99 -9.88 9.55 13.02
CA LEU A 99 -11.11 8.94 12.52
C LEU A 99 -11.95 8.47 13.73
N ARG A 100 -13.15 9.01 13.87
CA ARG A 100 -13.99 8.73 15.04
C ARG A 100 -14.58 7.33 14.95
N LYS A 101 -14.57 6.59 16.04
CA LYS A 101 -15.16 5.23 16.15
C LYS A 101 -16.63 5.14 15.73
N ARG A 102 -17.38 6.22 15.81
CA ARG A 102 -18.79 6.28 15.42
C ARG A 102 -19.01 6.40 13.89
N GLU A 103 -17.97 6.66 13.14
CA GLU A 103 -18.06 6.70 11.69
C GLU A 103 -18.19 5.26 11.17
N VAL A 104 -19.21 5.02 10.38
CA VAL A 104 -19.36 3.74 9.66
C VAL A 104 -18.39 3.76 8.50
N THR A 105 -17.57 2.75 8.40
CA THR A 105 -16.51 2.65 7.39
C THR A 105 -16.81 1.57 6.36
N LEU A 106 -16.25 1.72 5.18
CA LEU A 106 -16.39 0.74 4.09
C LEU A 106 -15.89 -0.67 4.50
N PRO A 107 -14.73 -0.83 5.21
CA PRO A 107 -14.32 -2.15 5.67
C PRO A 107 -15.29 -2.78 6.69
N GLU A 108 -15.93 -2.00 7.58
CA GLU A 108 -16.98 -2.54 8.47
C GLU A 108 -18.15 -3.09 7.67
N LEU A 109 -18.66 -2.31 6.70
CA LEU A 109 -19.78 -2.74 5.86
C LEU A 109 -19.43 -3.99 5.02
N LEU A 110 -18.24 -4.05 4.46
CA LEU A 110 -17.81 -5.19 3.66
C LEU A 110 -17.61 -6.45 4.53
N ARG A 111 -17.02 -6.30 5.72
CA ARG A 111 -16.88 -7.40 6.69
C ARG A 111 -18.25 -7.96 7.10
N GLU A 112 -19.22 -7.10 7.40
CA GLU A 112 -20.60 -7.52 7.71
C GLU A 112 -21.27 -8.24 6.53
N ASN A 113 -20.79 -8.02 5.31
CA ASN A 113 -21.24 -8.69 4.10
C ASN A 113 -20.34 -9.86 3.68
N GLY A 114 -19.51 -10.37 4.58
CA GLY A 114 -18.74 -11.61 4.39
C GLY A 114 -17.47 -11.46 3.56
N TYR A 115 -16.85 -10.26 3.56
CA TYR A 115 -15.50 -10.05 3.05
C TYR A 115 -14.49 -10.19 4.18
N THR A 116 -13.31 -10.72 3.89
CA THR A 116 -12.13 -10.47 4.71
C THR A 116 -11.55 -9.09 4.38
N THR A 117 -10.98 -8.40 5.36
CA THR A 117 -10.57 -7.00 5.22
C THR A 117 -9.14 -6.77 5.68
N GLY A 118 -8.30 -6.16 4.85
CA GLY A 118 -6.90 -5.90 5.15
C GLY A 118 -6.44 -4.49 4.75
N LEU A 119 -5.53 -3.90 5.55
CA LEU A 119 -4.90 -2.60 5.29
C LEU A 119 -3.39 -2.71 5.37
N PHE A 120 -2.70 -2.24 4.34
CA PHE A 120 -1.25 -2.34 4.19
C PHE A 120 -0.65 -0.99 3.80
N GLY A 121 0.35 -0.51 4.56
CA GLY A 121 1.04 0.75 4.32
C GLY A 121 0.72 1.86 5.32
N LYS A 122 0.43 3.08 4.86
CA LYS A 122 0.22 4.26 5.71
C LYS A 122 -1.19 4.32 6.29
N TRP A 123 -1.32 4.50 7.61
CA TRP A 123 -2.61 4.72 8.27
C TRP A 123 -3.03 6.20 8.33
N HIS A 124 -2.27 7.00 9.03
CA HIS A 124 -2.41 8.45 9.20
C HIS A 124 -3.75 8.97 9.77
N LEU A 125 -4.55 8.11 10.41
CA LEU A 125 -5.87 8.45 10.97
C LEU A 125 -5.95 8.34 12.51
N GLY A 126 -4.82 8.30 13.16
CA GLY A 126 -4.60 8.21 14.59
C GLY A 126 -3.27 7.53 14.90
N THR A 127 -2.80 7.59 16.15
CA THR A 127 -1.57 6.87 16.51
C THR A 127 -1.82 5.38 16.69
N LEU A 128 -0.78 4.59 16.43
CA LEU A 128 -0.79 3.12 16.53
C LEU A 128 -0.25 2.64 17.88
N THR A 129 0.40 3.52 18.62
CA THR A 129 0.92 3.24 19.95
C THR A 129 0.81 4.45 20.87
N TYR A 130 0.65 4.18 22.15
CA TYR A 130 0.82 5.14 23.24
C TYR A 130 1.81 4.66 24.29
N LYS A 131 2.55 3.59 23.99
CA LYS A 131 3.51 2.97 24.92
C LYS A 131 4.92 3.51 24.73
N GLU A 132 5.22 3.98 23.53
CA GLU A 132 6.53 4.51 23.13
C GLU A 132 6.37 5.65 22.14
N LYS A 133 7.48 6.37 21.89
CA LYS A 133 7.52 7.37 20.81
C LYS A 133 7.53 6.66 19.47
N ASP A 134 6.61 7.06 18.58
CA ASP A 134 6.52 6.56 17.22
C ASP A 134 5.97 7.65 16.30
N ALA A 135 6.57 7.80 15.14
CA ALA A 135 6.15 8.76 14.10
C ALA A 135 5.81 10.16 14.67
N ASN A 136 4.68 10.72 14.25
CA ASN A 136 4.29 12.09 14.62
C ASN A 136 3.56 12.18 15.97
N ARG A 137 2.78 11.15 16.33
CA ARG A 137 1.82 11.23 17.43
C ARG A 137 1.95 10.11 18.47
N GLY A 138 2.72 9.06 18.20
CA GLY A 138 2.94 7.97 19.15
C GLY A 138 3.68 8.47 20.39
N SER A 139 3.02 8.48 21.55
CA SER A 139 3.61 8.79 22.86
C SER A 139 2.63 8.51 24.00
N VAL A 140 3.14 8.42 25.23
CA VAL A 140 2.30 8.20 26.43
C VAL A 140 1.30 9.34 26.67
N ASP A 141 1.64 10.56 26.28
CA ASP A 141 0.79 11.74 26.45
C ASP A 141 -0.36 11.76 25.42
N ASN A 142 -0.21 11.03 24.32
CA ASN A 142 -1.14 11.02 23.21
C ASN A 142 -2.06 9.79 23.19
N LYS A 143 -2.27 9.14 24.33
CA LYS A 143 -3.18 7.99 24.44
C LYS A 143 -4.58 8.26 23.88
N HIS A 144 -5.05 9.50 23.95
CA HIS A 144 -6.35 9.94 23.42
C HIS A 144 -6.40 9.94 21.88
N LEU A 145 -5.25 9.88 21.21
CA LEU A 145 -5.13 9.78 19.75
C LEU A 145 -4.95 8.34 19.25
N TYR A 146 -4.91 7.36 20.16
CA TYR A 146 -4.79 5.96 19.78
C TYR A 146 -6.02 5.49 19.02
N ASN A 147 -5.80 5.04 17.78
CA ASN A 147 -6.88 4.72 16.86
C ASN A 147 -6.42 3.73 15.78
N PRO A 148 -6.29 2.44 16.11
CA PRO A 148 -5.83 1.43 15.16
C PRO A 148 -6.91 1.06 14.13
N PRO A 149 -6.54 0.56 12.94
CA PRO A 149 -7.47 0.12 11.89
C PRO A 149 -8.46 -0.95 12.35
N SER A 150 -8.09 -1.78 13.31
CA SER A 150 -8.97 -2.83 13.85
C SER A 150 -10.26 -2.28 14.48
N TRP A 151 -10.25 -1.00 14.89
CA TRP A 151 -11.46 -0.32 15.36
C TRP A 151 -12.40 0.14 14.25
N HIS A 152 -11.98 0.03 13.01
CA HIS A 152 -12.65 0.51 11.81
C HIS A 152 -12.87 -0.59 10.76
N GLY A 153 -12.97 -1.84 11.23
CA GLY A 153 -13.38 -2.97 10.41
C GLY A 153 -12.27 -3.73 9.68
N PHE A 154 -11.00 -3.40 9.88
CA PHE A 154 -9.90 -4.18 9.32
C PHE A 154 -9.52 -5.35 10.22
N GLU A 155 -9.49 -6.56 9.66
CA GLU A 155 -9.15 -7.82 10.36
C GLU A 155 -7.66 -8.12 10.28
N GLU A 156 -6.98 -7.61 9.25
CA GLU A 156 -5.54 -7.72 9.06
C GLU A 156 -4.95 -6.34 8.84
N SER A 157 -3.75 -6.07 9.36
CA SER A 157 -3.05 -4.84 9.03
C SER A 157 -1.54 -4.99 9.18
N PHE A 158 -0.81 -4.29 8.30
CA PHE A 158 0.62 -4.06 8.38
C PHE A 158 0.86 -2.60 7.98
N ILE A 159 1.06 -1.74 8.97
CA ILE A 159 0.90 -0.30 8.79
C ILE A 159 1.91 0.52 9.57
N THR A 160 2.16 1.73 9.08
CA THR A 160 2.81 2.81 9.83
C THR A 160 1.78 3.89 10.21
N GLU A 161 2.06 4.66 11.25
CA GLU A 161 1.22 5.83 11.54
C GLU A 161 1.34 6.90 10.46
N SER A 162 2.55 7.15 9.98
CA SER A 162 2.91 8.26 9.09
C SER A 162 3.90 7.79 8.03
N LYS A 163 4.61 8.72 7.40
CA LYS A 163 5.59 8.47 6.35
C LYS A 163 6.80 7.68 6.82
N VAL A 164 7.44 7.03 5.88
CA VAL A 164 8.77 6.42 5.99
C VAL A 164 9.57 6.68 4.72
N PRO A 165 10.91 6.55 4.71
CA PRO A 165 11.69 6.52 3.48
C PRO A 165 11.19 5.44 2.53
N THR A 166 11.12 5.75 1.23
CA THR A 166 10.58 4.83 0.22
C THR A 166 11.52 3.65 -0.13
N PHE A 167 12.72 3.65 0.44
CA PHE A 167 13.67 2.53 0.43
C PHE A 167 14.38 2.43 1.77
N ASP A 168 14.57 1.21 2.31
CA ASP A 168 15.05 0.92 3.66
C ASP A 168 14.29 1.74 4.73
N PRO A 169 12.98 1.55 4.86
CA PRO A 169 12.05 2.49 5.52
C PRO A 169 12.33 2.75 7.00
N MET A 170 13.16 1.92 7.65
CA MET A 170 13.45 2.04 9.09
C MET A 170 14.70 2.85 9.40
N ILE A 171 15.45 3.30 8.40
CA ILE A 171 16.74 3.97 8.60
C ILE A 171 16.87 5.24 7.75
N GLN A 172 17.78 6.11 8.15
CA GLN A 172 18.15 7.33 7.45
C GLN A 172 19.65 7.61 7.58
N PRO A 173 20.30 8.35 6.66
CA PRO A 173 21.68 8.78 6.81
C PRO A 173 21.85 9.67 8.04
N ILE A 174 23.06 9.72 8.59
CA ILE A 174 23.40 10.59 9.73
C ILE A 174 23.17 12.06 9.37
N GLN A 175 23.45 12.44 8.11
CA GLN A 175 23.21 13.78 7.58
C GLN A 175 22.34 13.67 6.34
N ASN A 176 21.21 14.35 6.32
CA ASN A 176 20.28 14.44 5.19
C ASN A 176 19.48 15.74 5.29
N ASP A 177 18.79 16.12 4.21
CA ASP A 177 17.92 17.30 4.16
C ASP A 177 16.48 16.99 4.59
N GLY A 178 16.19 15.73 4.93
CA GLY A 178 14.85 15.26 5.29
C GLY A 178 13.96 14.91 4.10
N CYS A 179 14.42 15.13 2.86
CA CYS A 179 13.62 14.98 1.64
C CYS A 179 14.17 13.93 0.67
N PHE A 180 15.46 14.00 0.36
CA PHE A 180 16.08 13.13 -0.64
C PHE A 180 17.49 12.70 -0.21
N TRP A 181 17.80 11.42 -0.40
CA TRP A 181 19.14 10.86 -0.28
C TRP A 181 19.29 9.60 -1.12
N ASP A 182 20.51 9.24 -1.44
CA ASP A 182 20.79 7.93 -2.06
C ASP A 182 20.64 6.81 -1.04
N TYR A 183 20.24 5.63 -1.51
CA TYR A 183 20.15 4.45 -0.64
C TYR A 183 21.47 4.21 0.12
N ILE A 184 21.34 3.83 1.38
CA ILE A 184 22.46 3.55 2.26
C ILE A 184 23.06 2.20 1.87
N ARG A 185 24.39 2.19 1.56
CA ARG A 185 25.07 0.94 1.21
C ARG A 185 25.38 0.12 2.45
N GLU A 186 25.57 -1.17 2.23
CA GLU A 186 25.97 -2.07 3.32
C GLU A 186 27.27 -1.59 3.99
N GLY A 187 27.22 -1.47 5.33
CA GLY A 187 28.32 -0.98 6.13
C GLY A 187 28.41 0.54 6.30
N GLU A 188 27.60 1.32 5.58
CA GLU A 188 27.50 2.76 5.81
C GLU A 188 26.72 3.06 7.11
N PRO A 189 27.15 4.06 7.89
CA PRO A 189 26.48 4.40 9.14
C PRO A 189 25.10 5.02 8.90
N SER A 190 24.14 4.62 9.72
CA SER A 190 22.76 5.11 9.64
C SER A 190 22.15 5.35 11.02
N LEU A 191 21.05 6.08 11.07
CA LEU A 191 20.22 6.28 12.25
C LEU A 191 18.84 5.64 12.02
N ALA A 192 18.15 5.30 13.11
CA ALA A 192 16.75 4.93 13.04
C ALA A 192 15.91 6.10 12.48
N TYR A 193 14.96 5.82 11.59
CA TYR A 193 14.09 6.87 11.05
C TYR A 193 13.07 7.39 12.08
N GLY A 194 12.57 6.52 12.95
CA GLY A 194 11.68 6.92 14.05
C GLY A 194 10.20 6.68 13.80
N THR A 195 9.85 5.99 12.70
CA THR A 195 8.52 5.42 12.46
C THR A 195 8.66 3.90 12.41
N ALA A 196 7.69 3.17 12.95
CA ALA A 196 7.68 1.72 12.93
C ALA A 196 6.49 1.17 12.14
N TYR A 197 6.63 -0.04 11.62
CA TYR A 197 5.51 -0.86 11.17
C TYR A 197 4.87 -1.60 12.34
N TRP A 198 3.55 -1.65 12.33
CA TRP A 198 2.72 -2.28 13.35
C TRP A 198 1.78 -3.30 12.71
N ASP A 199 1.63 -4.45 13.35
CA ASP A 199 0.64 -5.45 12.97
C ASP A 199 -0.74 -5.18 13.58
N LYS A 200 -1.70 -6.05 13.27
CA LYS A 200 -3.08 -5.95 13.75
C LYS A 200 -3.22 -6.10 15.28
N GLU A 201 -2.28 -6.75 15.93
CA GLU A 201 -2.22 -6.93 17.38
C GLU A 201 -1.62 -5.70 18.09
N GLY A 202 -1.13 -4.72 17.31
CA GLY A 202 -0.41 -3.57 17.85
C GLY A 202 1.00 -3.93 18.31
N THR A 203 1.60 -4.93 17.68
CA THR A 203 3.00 -5.33 17.89
C THR A 203 3.88 -4.69 16.82
N LYS A 204 5.04 -4.18 17.25
CA LYS A 204 6.03 -3.64 16.33
C LYS A 204 6.65 -4.75 15.49
N VAL A 205 6.59 -4.59 14.17
CA VAL A 205 7.27 -5.49 13.23
C VAL A 205 8.73 -5.06 13.06
N THR A 206 9.64 -6.00 13.12
CA THR A 206 11.09 -5.76 13.04
C THR A 206 11.80 -6.57 11.96
N GLU A 207 11.10 -7.51 11.36
CA GLU A 207 11.66 -8.44 10.37
C GLU A 207 11.18 -8.12 8.95
N ASP A 208 12.05 -8.40 7.98
CA ASP A 208 11.77 -8.23 6.54
C ASP A 208 11.38 -6.80 6.16
N LEU A 209 12.07 -5.81 6.75
CA LEU A 209 11.84 -4.37 6.50
C LEU A 209 12.99 -3.72 5.73
N LYS A 210 13.76 -4.48 4.94
CA LYS A 210 14.87 -3.97 4.14
C LYS A 210 14.50 -3.92 2.66
N GLY A 211 14.95 -2.86 1.97
CA GLY A 211 14.74 -2.67 0.55
C GLY A 211 13.58 -1.73 0.24
N ASP A 212 12.98 -1.89 -0.92
CA ASP A 212 11.89 -1.04 -1.39
C ASP A 212 10.63 -1.17 -0.52
N ASP A 213 10.13 -0.03 -0.06
CA ASP A 213 8.99 0.03 0.84
C ASP A 213 7.69 -0.43 0.18
N SER A 214 7.46 -0.09 -1.08
CA SER A 214 6.28 -0.56 -1.82
C SER A 214 6.28 -2.09 -1.96
N LYS A 215 7.47 -2.68 -2.14
CA LYS A 215 7.64 -4.13 -2.17
C LYS A 215 7.36 -4.76 -0.79
N ILE A 216 7.86 -4.16 0.29
CA ILE A 216 7.63 -4.62 1.67
C ILE A 216 6.11 -4.64 1.96
N ILE A 217 5.39 -3.60 1.58
CA ILE A 217 3.93 -3.52 1.72
C ILE A 217 3.25 -4.64 0.93
N MET A 218 3.65 -4.85 -0.33
CA MET A 218 3.07 -5.88 -1.18
C MET A 218 3.39 -7.30 -0.68
N ASP A 219 4.57 -7.52 -0.10
CA ASP A 219 4.95 -8.80 0.52
C ASP A 219 4.05 -9.18 1.71
N ARG A 220 3.33 -8.24 2.29
CA ARG A 220 2.33 -8.48 3.35
C ARG A 220 0.90 -8.56 2.79
N ALA A 221 0.58 -7.78 1.74
CA ALA A 221 -0.75 -7.77 1.14
C ALA A 221 -1.06 -9.06 0.37
N LEU A 222 -0.12 -9.60 -0.41
CA LEU A 222 -0.35 -10.81 -1.20
C LEU A 222 -0.63 -12.06 -0.36
N PRO A 223 0.07 -12.35 0.76
CA PRO A 223 -0.28 -13.46 1.64
C PRO A 223 -1.67 -13.35 2.28
N PHE A 224 -2.14 -12.13 2.58
CA PHE A 224 -3.52 -11.92 3.03
C PHE A 224 -4.52 -12.33 1.94
N MET A 225 -4.32 -11.87 0.70
CA MET A 225 -5.16 -12.26 -0.44
C MET A 225 -5.13 -13.77 -0.67
N GLU A 226 -3.94 -14.40 -0.56
CA GLU A 226 -3.78 -15.86 -0.73
C GLU A 226 -4.61 -16.64 0.28
N ARG A 227 -4.61 -16.25 1.55
CA ARG A 227 -5.44 -16.91 2.58
C ARG A 227 -6.93 -16.78 2.25
N SER A 228 -7.38 -15.60 1.86
CA SER A 228 -8.78 -15.37 1.48
C SER A 228 -9.21 -16.22 0.28
N ILE A 229 -8.33 -16.34 -0.72
CA ILE A 229 -8.57 -17.20 -1.89
C ILE A 229 -8.68 -18.67 -1.48
N GLN A 230 -7.77 -19.15 -0.62
CA GLN A 230 -7.77 -20.53 -0.13
C GLN A 230 -9.03 -20.85 0.69
N GLU A 231 -9.56 -19.89 1.41
CA GLU A 231 -10.80 -19.99 2.19
C GLU A 231 -12.06 -19.80 1.34
N GLY A 232 -11.92 -19.38 0.08
CA GLY A 232 -13.05 -19.10 -0.82
C GLY A 232 -13.87 -17.88 -0.41
N ILE A 233 -13.25 -16.92 0.31
CA ILE A 233 -13.89 -15.72 0.82
C ILE A 233 -13.43 -14.52 -0.03
N PRO A 234 -14.34 -13.65 -0.52
CA PRO A 234 -13.94 -12.43 -1.20
C PRO A 234 -13.21 -11.49 -0.22
N PHE A 235 -12.19 -10.79 -0.71
CA PHE A 235 -11.41 -9.87 0.10
C PHE A 235 -11.58 -8.42 -0.31
N PHE A 236 -11.46 -7.54 0.68
CA PHE A 236 -11.27 -6.12 0.54
C PHE A 236 -9.85 -5.77 1.02
N SER A 237 -8.98 -5.42 0.11
CA SER A 237 -7.59 -5.05 0.39
C SER A 237 -7.37 -3.58 0.12
N VAL A 238 -6.92 -2.87 1.12
CA VAL A 238 -6.51 -1.46 1.02
C VAL A 238 -4.99 -1.42 1.05
N ILE A 239 -4.38 -0.91 -0.02
CA ILE A 239 -2.93 -0.80 -0.16
C ILE A 239 -2.60 0.68 -0.31
N TRP A 240 -2.10 1.28 0.76
CA TRP A 240 -1.75 2.70 0.81
C TRP A 240 -0.24 2.84 0.89
N PHE A 241 0.38 2.96 -0.29
CA PHE A 241 1.82 3.14 -0.41
C PHE A 241 2.28 4.45 0.22
N HIS A 242 3.56 4.52 0.63
CA HIS A 242 4.19 5.78 1.04
C HIS A 242 4.79 6.53 -0.15
N ALA A 243 5.14 5.83 -1.22
CA ALA A 243 5.67 6.44 -2.42
C ALA A 243 4.59 7.27 -3.16
N PRO A 244 4.94 8.44 -3.70
CA PRO A 244 6.22 9.14 -3.63
C PRO A 244 6.31 10.25 -2.58
N HIS A 245 5.67 10.11 -1.40
CA HIS A 245 5.81 11.08 -0.30
C HIS A 245 7.26 11.16 0.19
N LEU A 246 7.72 12.37 0.50
CA LEU A 246 9.05 12.59 1.08
C LEU A 246 9.22 11.89 2.45
N PRO A 247 10.37 11.28 2.76
CA PRO A 247 11.60 11.27 1.96
C PRO A 247 11.57 10.24 0.83
N CYS A 248 11.94 10.67 -0.37
CA CYS A 248 12.06 9.80 -1.52
C CYS A 248 13.47 9.23 -1.63
N VAL A 249 13.56 7.92 -1.60
CA VAL A 249 14.78 7.14 -1.76
C VAL A 249 14.49 6.01 -2.74
N ALA A 250 15.24 5.90 -3.82
CA ALA A 250 15.10 4.82 -4.76
C ALA A 250 16.17 3.76 -4.57
N GLY A 251 15.81 2.50 -4.79
CA GLY A 251 16.75 1.40 -4.76
C GLY A 251 17.75 1.42 -5.92
N PRO A 252 18.83 0.64 -5.86
CA PRO A 252 19.88 0.67 -6.86
C PRO A 252 19.41 0.35 -8.28
N GLN A 253 18.40 -0.49 -8.43
CA GLN A 253 17.84 -0.85 -9.75
C GLN A 253 17.10 0.34 -10.38
N GLN A 254 16.26 1.03 -9.60
CA GLN A 254 15.50 2.18 -10.07
C GLN A 254 16.38 3.41 -10.27
N VAL A 255 17.36 3.66 -9.38
CA VAL A 255 18.38 4.71 -9.58
C VAL A 255 19.13 4.54 -10.90
N ALA A 256 19.45 3.29 -11.29
CA ALA A 256 20.15 3.02 -12.54
C ALA A 256 19.36 3.44 -13.78
N LEU A 257 18.03 3.45 -13.74
CA LEU A 257 17.16 3.91 -14.83
C LEU A 257 17.23 5.43 -15.02
N TYR A 258 17.57 6.18 -13.97
CA TYR A 258 17.58 7.65 -13.93
C TYR A 258 18.95 8.21 -13.55
N LYS A 259 20.03 7.47 -13.79
CA LYS A 259 21.40 7.78 -13.35
C LYS A 259 21.94 9.13 -13.83
N ASP A 260 21.44 9.63 -14.97
CA ASP A 260 21.88 10.89 -15.58
C ASP A 260 21.09 12.11 -15.07
N LEU A 261 20.12 11.89 -14.16
CA LEU A 261 19.34 12.93 -13.52
C LEU A 261 19.95 13.34 -12.17
N ASP A 262 19.53 14.47 -11.65
CA ASP A 262 19.96 14.93 -10.32
C ASP A 262 19.43 14.03 -9.17
N LEU A 263 19.88 14.30 -7.96
CA LEU A 263 19.53 13.51 -6.77
C LEU A 263 18.02 13.44 -6.54
N GLN A 264 17.34 14.57 -6.66
CA GLN A 264 15.91 14.67 -6.38
C GLN A 264 15.11 13.91 -7.43
N GLN A 265 15.38 14.18 -8.72
CA GLN A 265 14.69 13.54 -9.83
C GLN A 265 14.88 12.02 -9.84
N ARG A 266 16.11 11.53 -9.68
CA ARG A 266 16.35 10.08 -9.74
C ARG A 266 15.70 9.31 -8.61
N ASN A 267 15.62 9.90 -7.42
CA ASN A 267 14.96 9.28 -6.27
C ASN A 267 13.43 9.38 -6.37
N TYR A 268 12.89 10.53 -6.74
CA TYR A 268 11.45 10.70 -6.92
C TYR A 268 10.90 9.81 -8.03
N TYR A 269 11.52 9.83 -9.22
CA TYR A 269 11.10 8.99 -10.34
C TYR A 269 11.34 7.51 -10.07
N GLY A 270 12.43 7.19 -9.38
CA GLY A 270 12.75 5.82 -9.02
C GLY A 270 11.77 5.20 -8.06
N CYS A 271 11.32 5.92 -7.03
CA CYS A 271 10.33 5.36 -6.09
C CYS A 271 8.92 5.21 -6.72
N ILE A 272 8.56 6.07 -7.69
CA ILE A 272 7.32 5.88 -8.47
C ILE A 272 7.42 4.64 -9.36
N THR A 273 8.57 4.43 -10.03
CA THR A 273 8.80 3.21 -10.81
C THR A 273 8.76 1.96 -9.94
N ALA A 274 9.33 1.99 -8.74
CA ALA A 274 9.26 0.88 -7.80
C ALA A 274 7.81 0.58 -7.35
N LEU A 275 7.00 1.59 -7.12
CA LEU A 275 5.56 1.43 -6.88
C LEU A 275 4.87 0.78 -8.08
N ASP A 276 5.13 1.26 -9.30
CA ASP A 276 4.56 0.73 -10.54
C ASP A 276 4.90 -0.76 -10.73
N GLU A 277 6.12 -1.18 -10.41
CA GLU A 277 6.53 -2.59 -10.43
C GLU A 277 5.65 -3.45 -9.50
N GLN A 278 5.20 -2.90 -8.36
CA GLN A 278 4.31 -3.63 -7.46
C GLN A 278 2.87 -3.70 -7.99
N ILE A 279 2.42 -2.74 -8.78
CA ILE A 279 1.15 -2.84 -9.51
C ILE A 279 1.21 -3.99 -10.52
N GLY A 280 2.32 -4.08 -11.29
CA GLY A 280 2.55 -5.21 -12.19
C GLY A 280 2.50 -6.55 -11.48
N ARG A 281 3.24 -6.66 -10.36
CA ARG A 281 3.26 -7.87 -9.53
C ARG A 281 1.87 -8.27 -9.01
N LEU A 282 1.05 -7.31 -8.58
CA LEU A 282 -0.32 -7.56 -8.17
C LEU A 282 -1.18 -8.08 -9.31
N VAL A 283 -1.15 -7.43 -10.48
CA VAL A 283 -1.94 -7.83 -11.65
C VAL A 283 -1.54 -9.24 -12.11
N ASP A 284 -0.25 -9.52 -12.19
CA ASP A 284 0.25 -10.86 -12.54
C ASP A 284 -0.19 -11.93 -11.53
N TYR A 285 -0.16 -11.60 -10.23
CA TYR A 285 -0.64 -12.48 -9.18
C TYR A 285 -2.14 -12.80 -9.35
N LEU A 286 -2.98 -11.79 -9.56
CA LEU A 286 -4.43 -11.97 -9.74
C LEU A 286 -4.75 -12.79 -10.99
N LYS A 287 -4.01 -12.57 -12.09
CA LYS A 287 -4.12 -13.37 -13.32
C LYS A 287 -3.69 -14.82 -13.10
N ALA A 288 -2.58 -15.05 -12.41
CA ALA A 288 -2.10 -16.40 -12.09
C ALA A 288 -3.07 -17.18 -11.19
N LYS A 289 -3.83 -16.49 -10.34
CA LYS A 289 -4.88 -17.09 -9.51
C LYS A 289 -6.25 -17.20 -10.20
N ASN A 290 -6.37 -16.75 -11.46
CA ASN A 290 -7.63 -16.71 -12.23
C ASN A 290 -8.75 -15.92 -11.55
N ILE A 291 -8.42 -14.82 -10.86
CA ILE A 291 -9.38 -13.95 -10.19
C ILE A 291 -9.30 -12.49 -10.68
N TYR A 292 -8.45 -12.17 -11.65
CA TYR A 292 -8.31 -10.81 -12.19
C TYR A 292 -9.66 -10.27 -12.69
N GLU A 293 -10.39 -11.05 -13.51
CA GLU A 293 -11.70 -10.68 -14.05
C GLU A 293 -12.80 -10.58 -12.99
N ASN A 294 -12.59 -11.16 -11.81
CA ASN A 294 -13.50 -11.05 -10.67
C ASN A 294 -12.94 -10.12 -9.58
N SER A 295 -12.16 -9.13 -9.96
CA SER A 295 -11.56 -8.16 -9.05
C SER A 295 -11.81 -6.73 -9.53
N ILE A 296 -12.22 -5.87 -8.62
CA ILE A 296 -12.28 -4.42 -8.82
C ILE A 296 -10.99 -3.83 -8.29
N ILE A 297 -10.20 -3.21 -9.16
CA ILE A 297 -8.95 -2.54 -8.81
C ILE A 297 -9.15 -1.04 -9.00
N LEU A 298 -8.99 -0.27 -7.93
CA LEU A 298 -9.07 1.18 -7.93
C LEU A 298 -7.68 1.74 -7.59
N PHE A 299 -7.16 2.62 -8.44
CA PHE A 299 -5.91 3.33 -8.20
C PHE A 299 -6.14 4.83 -8.17
N CYS A 300 -5.58 5.53 -7.17
CA CYS A 300 -5.58 6.99 -7.08
C CYS A 300 -4.38 7.48 -6.26
N SER A 301 -4.20 8.81 -6.20
CA SER A 301 -3.38 9.46 -5.19
C SER A 301 -4.26 10.07 -4.11
N ASP A 302 -3.75 10.21 -2.88
CA ASP A 302 -4.50 10.87 -1.79
C ASP A 302 -4.54 12.39 -1.94
N ASN A 303 -3.51 13.00 -2.50
CA ASN A 303 -3.42 14.41 -2.88
C ASN A 303 -2.33 14.58 -3.96
N GLY A 304 -2.04 15.81 -4.34
CA GLY A 304 -0.95 16.14 -5.24
C GLY A 304 0.42 16.16 -4.56
N PRO A 305 1.51 16.41 -5.31
CA PRO A 305 2.88 16.35 -4.81
C PRO A 305 3.19 17.46 -3.80
N GLU A 306 4.20 17.22 -2.95
CA GLU A 306 4.77 18.27 -2.09
C GLU A 306 5.56 19.28 -2.94
N LEU A 307 5.72 20.52 -2.44
CA LEU A 307 6.37 21.61 -3.19
C LEU A 307 7.84 21.33 -3.54
N GLU A 308 8.49 20.50 -2.73
CA GLU A 308 9.90 20.14 -2.90
C GLU A 308 10.13 19.01 -3.93
N THR A 309 9.07 18.43 -4.49
CA THR A 309 9.20 17.34 -5.45
C THR A 309 9.40 17.85 -6.87
N PRO A 310 10.17 17.13 -7.72
CA PRO A 310 10.48 17.53 -9.09
C PRO A 310 9.41 17.12 -10.12
N GLY A 311 8.17 16.91 -9.70
CA GLY A 311 7.03 16.48 -10.51
C GLY A 311 6.55 17.51 -11.52
#